data_84357eed8764886cf27458b297cc9150
#
_entry.id   84357eed8764886cf27458b297cc9150
#
_cell.length_a   1.000
_cell.length_b   1.000
_cell.length_c   1.000
_cell.angle_alpha   90.00
_cell.angle_beta   90.00
_cell.angle_gamma   90.00
#
_symmetry.space_group_name_H-M   'P 1'
#
loop_
_entity.id
_entity.type
_entity.pdbx_description
1 polymer ?
#
loop_
_entity_poly.entity_id
_entity_poly.type
_entity_poly.pdbx_seq_one_letter_code
_entity_poly.pdbx_strand_id
1 'polypeptide(L)'
;MELIHYWRIIRRRWWLVAALVAIALLASLITYDRPDTVYQASMRFAIGVEGQEPVAAVSGEGRSDAWLASEYLADDLSEVLKGGDFAARIGQRVGLPVPAGAIFASREHRIMTVTITWGNRDEVQAIAEAVAAEVENVGTDYFPQLAGVDARAVLIDGPGIGEVGPGLRDRLDLPIRLLIALVAGIALAFLWDYLDDSLRSRAEVEALGVPLLAEIPRQSGRRRSGRRG
;
A
#
# COMPACT_ATOMS: atom_id res chain seq x y z
N MET A 1 -16.18 -24.48 31.42
CA MET A 1 -15.15 -24.12 32.44
C MET A 1 -13.74 -23.95 31.85
N GLU A 2 -13.58 -23.94 30.53
CA GLU A 2 -12.27 -23.98 29.87
C GLU A 2 -11.57 -22.61 29.73
N LEU A 3 -12.33 -21.54 29.58
CA LEU A 3 -11.79 -20.18 29.38
C LEU A 3 -10.89 -19.69 30.54
N ILE A 4 -11.21 -20.09 31.78
CA ILE A 4 -10.41 -19.71 32.96
C ILE A 4 -9.06 -20.43 32.94
N HIS A 5 -8.99 -21.61 32.36
CA HIS A 5 -7.76 -22.38 32.21
C HIS A 5 -6.82 -21.70 31.21
N TYR A 6 -7.32 -21.31 30.03
CA TYR A 6 -6.55 -20.58 29.01
C TYR A 6 -6.02 -19.24 29.52
N TRP A 7 -6.87 -18.49 30.27
CA TRP A 7 -6.44 -17.24 30.90
C TRP A 7 -5.30 -17.43 31.91
N ARG A 8 -5.33 -18.54 32.66
CA ARG A 8 -4.29 -18.87 33.66
C ARG A 8 -2.96 -19.19 32.98
N ILE A 9 -2.96 -19.89 31.84
CA ILE A 9 -1.77 -20.18 31.03
C ILE A 9 -1.14 -18.88 30.54
N ILE A 10 -1.94 -18.04 29.89
CA ILE A 10 -1.46 -16.75 29.36
C ILE A 10 -0.87 -15.88 30.49
N ARG A 11 -1.57 -15.77 31.61
CA ARG A 11 -1.10 -14.98 32.76
C ARG A 11 0.17 -15.55 33.40
N ARG A 12 0.35 -16.86 33.34
CA ARG A 12 1.57 -17.53 33.87
C ARG A 12 2.78 -17.28 32.96
N ARG A 13 2.57 -17.22 31.65
CA ARG A 13 3.61 -17.14 30.62
C ARG A 13 3.61 -15.80 29.88
N TRP A 14 2.96 -14.77 30.45
CA TRP A 14 2.82 -13.45 29.82
C TRP A 14 4.15 -12.85 29.37
N TRP A 15 5.24 -13.19 30.08
CA TRP A 15 6.58 -12.69 29.76
C TRP A 15 7.08 -13.19 28.39
N LEU A 16 6.69 -14.41 27.95
CA LEU A 16 7.01 -14.93 26.61
C LEU A 16 6.30 -14.10 25.54
N VAL A 17 5.01 -13.84 25.74
CA VAL A 17 4.22 -13.00 24.84
C VAL A 17 4.82 -11.59 24.79
N ALA A 18 5.11 -11.00 25.94
CA ALA A 18 5.72 -9.68 26.05
C ALA A 18 7.10 -9.61 25.39
N ALA A 19 7.94 -10.63 25.59
CA ALA A 19 9.26 -10.72 24.96
C ALA A 19 9.17 -10.77 23.43
N LEU A 20 8.26 -11.59 22.90
CA LEU A 20 8.09 -11.72 21.45
C LEU A 20 7.55 -10.42 20.82
N VAL A 21 6.58 -9.80 21.46
CA VAL A 21 6.05 -8.49 21.03
C VAL A 21 7.14 -7.40 21.13
N ALA A 22 7.94 -7.40 22.18
CA ALA A 22 9.06 -6.47 22.33
C ALA A 22 10.13 -6.66 21.24
N ILE A 23 10.47 -7.91 20.91
CA ILE A 23 11.41 -8.24 19.82
C ILE A 23 10.83 -7.75 18.48
N ALA A 24 9.55 -8.01 18.21
CA ALA A 24 8.89 -7.56 17.00
C ALA A 24 8.86 -6.04 16.90
N LEU A 25 8.62 -5.34 18.00
CA LEU A 25 8.62 -3.89 18.09
C LEU A 25 10.02 -3.31 17.87
N LEU A 26 11.05 -3.88 18.49
CA LEU A 26 12.44 -3.49 18.27
C LEU A 26 12.88 -3.73 16.83
N ALA A 27 12.56 -4.89 16.26
CA ALA A 27 12.85 -5.19 14.87
C ALA A 27 12.13 -4.21 13.93
N SER A 28 10.88 -3.89 14.23
CA SER A 28 10.13 -2.91 13.45
C SER A 28 10.72 -1.50 13.55
N LEU A 29 11.20 -1.09 14.71
CA LEU A 29 11.86 0.22 14.90
C LEU A 29 13.19 0.32 14.15
N ILE A 30 13.96 -0.79 14.11
CA ILE A 30 15.24 -0.84 13.37
C ILE A 30 14.99 -0.82 11.87
N THR A 31 13.91 -1.45 11.39
CA THR A 31 13.55 -1.55 9.96
C THR A 31 12.61 -0.42 9.52
N TYR A 32 12.30 0.52 10.42
CA TYR A 32 11.40 1.62 10.09
C TYR A 32 12.11 2.64 9.20
N ASP A 33 11.88 2.51 7.90
CA ASP A 33 12.17 3.58 6.94
C ASP A 33 11.00 4.59 6.99
N ARG A 34 11.36 5.85 7.17
CA ARG A 34 10.36 6.92 7.02
C ARG A 34 9.89 6.89 5.57
N PRO A 35 8.58 6.77 5.32
CA PRO A 35 8.09 6.88 3.96
C PRO A 35 8.52 8.23 3.39
N ASP A 36 9.23 8.21 2.27
CA ASP A 36 9.62 9.42 1.56
C ASP A 36 8.35 10.18 1.17
N THR A 37 8.41 11.50 1.28
CA THR A 37 7.33 12.36 0.80
C THR A 37 7.26 12.19 -0.71
N VAL A 38 6.12 11.74 -1.20
CA VAL A 38 5.87 11.53 -2.63
C VAL A 38 4.87 12.58 -3.10
N TYR A 39 5.18 13.23 -4.21
CA TYR A 39 4.30 14.19 -4.86
C TYR A 39 3.61 13.54 -6.04
N GLN A 40 2.37 13.90 -6.25
CA GLN A 40 1.55 13.41 -7.35
C GLN A 40 1.00 14.59 -8.14
N ALA A 41 1.21 14.57 -9.46
CA ALA A 41 0.53 15.44 -10.38
C ALA A 41 -0.58 14.65 -11.07
N SER A 42 -1.77 15.24 -11.19
CA SER A 42 -2.88 14.66 -11.92
C SER A 42 -3.42 15.67 -12.91
N MET A 43 -3.67 15.23 -14.15
CA MET A 43 -4.21 16.04 -15.22
C MET A 43 -5.21 15.23 -16.03
N ARG A 44 -6.16 15.91 -16.68
CA ARG A 44 -7.19 15.25 -17.49
C ARG A 44 -7.21 15.81 -18.90
N PHE A 45 -7.35 14.90 -19.86
CA PHE A 45 -7.46 15.20 -21.28
C PHE A 45 -8.77 14.69 -21.84
N ALA A 46 -9.41 15.48 -22.69
CA ALA A 46 -10.46 15.01 -23.58
C ALA A 46 -9.83 14.55 -24.89
N ILE A 47 -10.09 13.31 -25.27
CA ILE A 47 -9.65 12.77 -26.54
C ILE A 47 -10.77 12.92 -27.54
N GLY A 48 -10.50 13.57 -28.66
CA GLY A 48 -11.43 13.82 -29.74
C GLY A 48 -10.81 13.50 -31.09
N VAL A 49 -11.63 12.94 -31.97
CA VAL A 49 -11.33 12.87 -33.39
C VAL A 49 -12.24 13.88 -34.04
N GLU A 50 -11.67 14.91 -34.64
CA GLU A 50 -12.44 15.90 -35.41
C GLU A 50 -12.89 15.21 -36.68
N GLY A 51 -14.14 14.72 -36.65
CA GLY A 51 -14.75 14.10 -37.83
C GLY A 51 -15.01 15.15 -38.90
N GLN A 52 -14.76 14.77 -40.14
CA GLN A 52 -15.10 15.53 -41.32
C GLN A 52 -16.46 16.24 -41.17
N GLU A 53 -16.46 17.48 -41.65
CA GLU A 53 -17.54 18.43 -41.91
C GLU A 53 -19.00 17.94 -41.65
N PRO A 54 -19.88 18.81 -41.15
CA PRO A 54 -21.24 18.50 -40.74
C PRO A 54 -22.19 18.13 -41.92
N VAL A 55 -21.68 17.84 -43.10
CA VAL A 55 -22.47 17.42 -44.25
C VAL A 55 -23.13 16.05 -44.07
N ALA A 56 -22.59 15.20 -43.17
CA ALA A 56 -23.18 13.92 -42.78
C ALA A 56 -24.18 14.03 -41.61
N ALA A 57 -24.56 15.23 -41.19
CA ALA A 57 -25.47 15.46 -40.06
C ALA A 57 -26.91 14.99 -40.29
N VAL A 58 -27.22 14.42 -41.43
CA VAL A 58 -28.58 13.89 -41.77
C VAL A 58 -28.75 12.44 -41.37
N SER A 59 -27.67 11.66 -41.22
CA SER A 59 -27.70 10.29 -40.70
C SER A 59 -26.88 10.24 -39.41
N GLY A 60 -27.52 9.85 -38.31
CA GLY A 60 -26.88 9.78 -36.99
C GLY A 60 -25.70 8.80 -36.87
N GLU A 61 -25.38 8.06 -37.93
CA GLU A 61 -24.34 7.01 -37.98
C GLU A 61 -22.93 7.60 -37.91
N GLY A 62 -22.59 8.66 -38.63
CA GLY A 62 -21.24 9.23 -38.63
C GLY A 62 -20.81 9.86 -37.30
N ARG A 63 -21.75 10.28 -36.45
CA ARG A 63 -21.46 10.81 -35.12
C ARG A 63 -21.13 9.69 -34.13
N SER A 64 -21.77 8.54 -34.28
CA SER A 64 -21.51 7.34 -33.48
C SER A 64 -20.12 6.80 -33.76
N ASP A 65 -19.69 6.81 -35.02
CA ASP A 65 -18.39 6.27 -35.43
C ASP A 65 -17.23 7.16 -34.94
N ALA A 66 -17.35 8.49 -35.03
CA ALA A 66 -16.37 9.43 -34.52
C ALA A 66 -16.25 9.36 -32.97
N TRP A 67 -17.40 9.14 -32.31
CA TRP A 67 -17.41 8.94 -30.86
C TRP A 67 -16.67 7.66 -30.45
N LEU A 68 -16.98 6.55 -31.12
CA LEU A 68 -16.38 5.25 -30.88
C LEU A 68 -14.88 5.27 -31.22
N ALA A 69 -14.48 5.91 -32.30
CA ALA A 69 -13.08 6.10 -32.68
C ALA A 69 -12.32 6.88 -31.63
N SER A 70 -12.95 7.91 -31.03
CA SER A 70 -12.32 8.68 -29.92
C SER A 70 -12.12 7.83 -28.65
N GLU A 71 -13.01 6.88 -28.36
CA GLU A 71 -12.86 5.95 -27.24
C GLU A 71 -11.71 4.96 -27.47
N TYR A 72 -11.62 4.38 -28.66
CA TYR A 72 -10.50 3.50 -29.03
C TYR A 72 -9.15 4.24 -28.99
N LEU A 73 -9.13 5.48 -29.52
CA LEU A 73 -7.91 6.28 -29.44
C LEU A 73 -7.50 6.60 -28.00
N ALA A 74 -8.46 6.89 -27.12
CA ALA A 74 -8.17 7.12 -25.70
C ALA A 74 -7.62 5.85 -25.02
N ASP A 75 -8.09 4.67 -25.44
CA ASP A 75 -7.58 3.39 -24.95
C ASP A 75 -6.13 3.17 -25.39
N ASP A 76 -5.89 3.21 -26.69
CA ASP A 76 -4.56 3.02 -27.27
C ASP A 76 -3.56 4.04 -26.72
N LEU A 77 -3.95 5.30 -26.59
CA LEU A 77 -3.10 6.36 -26.03
C LEU A 77 -2.78 6.09 -24.57
N SER A 78 -3.75 5.62 -23.79
CA SER A 78 -3.51 5.29 -22.39
C SER A 78 -2.45 4.19 -22.20
N GLU A 79 -2.36 3.23 -23.14
CA GLU A 79 -1.35 2.19 -23.13
C GLU A 79 0.02 2.72 -23.59
N VAL A 80 0.07 3.60 -24.59
CA VAL A 80 1.31 4.26 -25.02
C VAL A 80 1.93 5.05 -23.88
N LEU A 81 1.14 5.81 -23.12
CA LEU A 81 1.63 6.63 -22.01
C LEU A 81 2.23 5.81 -20.87
N LYS A 82 1.80 4.58 -20.68
CA LYS A 82 2.38 3.65 -19.70
C LYS A 82 3.70 3.03 -20.20
N GLY A 83 4.01 3.20 -21.47
CA GLY A 83 5.17 2.59 -22.11
C GLY A 83 6.50 3.19 -21.66
N GLY A 84 7.56 2.37 -21.70
CA GLY A 84 8.92 2.80 -21.40
C GLY A 84 9.47 3.84 -22.38
N ASP A 85 9.10 3.76 -23.66
CA ASP A 85 9.54 4.69 -24.69
C ASP A 85 8.97 6.10 -24.46
N PHE A 86 7.72 6.19 -24.06
CA PHE A 86 7.11 7.48 -23.69
C PHE A 86 7.83 8.09 -22.47
N ALA A 87 8.01 7.30 -21.41
CA ALA A 87 8.74 7.75 -20.22
C ALA A 87 10.17 8.18 -20.54
N ALA A 88 10.88 7.47 -21.42
CA ALA A 88 12.22 7.82 -21.86
C ALA A 88 12.25 9.16 -22.63
N ARG A 89 11.28 9.41 -23.51
CA ARG A 89 11.15 10.72 -24.21
C ARG A 89 10.91 11.86 -23.23
N ILE A 90 10.00 11.67 -22.27
CA ILE A 90 9.76 12.67 -21.22
C ILE A 90 11.05 12.89 -20.42
N GLY A 91 11.74 11.81 -20.02
CA GLY A 91 13.00 11.88 -19.31
C GLY A 91 14.07 12.66 -20.05
N GLN A 92 14.21 12.47 -21.37
CA GLN A 92 15.15 13.24 -22.22
C GLN A 92 14.79 14.72 -22.26
N ARG A 93 13.49 15.06 -22.31
CA ARG A 93 13.02 16.44 -22.35
C ARG A 93 13.27 17.22 -21.05
N VAL A 94 13.08 16.55 -19.91
CA VAL A 94 13.27 17.17 -18.58
C VAL A 94 14.69 16.96 -18.01
N GLY A 95 15.53 16.13 -18.65
CA GLY A 95 16.88 15.83 -18.18
C GLY A 95 16.91 14.90 -16.95
N LEU A 96 15.87 14.10 -16.72
CA LEU A 96 15.72 13.21 -15.59
C LEU A 96 15.49 11.76 -16.05
N PRO A 97 15.96 10.74 -15.32
CA PRO A 97 15.68 9.36 -15.63
C PRO A 97 14.25 8.96 -15.18
N VAL A 98 13.25 9.21 -16.02
CA VAL A 98 11.84 8.93 -15.71
C VAL A 98 11.54 7.45 -16.03
N PRO A 99 11.27 6.58 -15.05
CA PRO A 99 10.86 5.20 -15.28
C PRO A 99 9.41 5.12 -15.74
N ALA A 100 9.05 4.10 -16.52
CA ALA A 100 7.69 3.88 -17.01
C ALA A 100 6.62 3.87 -15.89
N GLY A 101 6.96 3.30 -14.73
CA GLY A 101 6.05 3.26 -13.58
C GLY A 101 5.78 4.62 -12.89
N ALA A 102 6.50 5.68 -13.24
CA ALA A 102 6.24 7.03 -12.72
C ALA A 102 5.03 7.70 -13.37
N ILE A 103 4.67 7.27 -14.59
CA ILE A 103 3.55 7.81 -15.35
C ILE A 103 2.48 6.73 -15.46
N PHE A 104 1.30 7.03 -14.96
CA PHE A 104 0.14 6.17 -15.03
C PHE A 104 -0.98 6.87 -15.79
N ALA A 105 -1.58 6.20 -16.76
CA ALA A 105 -2.72 6.69 -17.51
C ALA A 105 -3.91 5.76 -17.29
N SER A 106 -5.07 6.34 -17.04
CA SER A 106 -6.34 5.66 -16.98
C SER A 106 -7.35 6.41 -17.81
N ARG A 107 -8.36 5.72 -18.33
CA ARG A 107 -9.42 6.35 -19.12
C ARG A 107 -10.79 6.02 -18.57
N GLU A 108 -11.68 6.95 -18.75
CA GLU A 108 -13.13 6.75 -18.60
C GLU A 108 -13.80 7.35 -19.84
N HIS A 109 -14.23 6.47 -20.74
CA HIS A 109 -14.70 6.82 -22.07
C HIS A 109 -13.62 7.59 -22.86
N ARG A 110 -13.89 8.84 -23.20
CA ARG A 110 -12.98 9.74 -23.92
C ARG A 110 -12.16 10.67 -23.01
N ILE A 111 -12.33 10.55 -21.71
CA ILE A 111 -11.55 11.31 -20.74
C ILE A 111 -10.41 10.43 -20.26
N MET A 112 -9.20 10.89 -20.52
CA MET A 112 -8.00 10.25 -20.04
C MET A 112 -7.45 11.04 -18.85
N THR A 113 -7.19 10.34 -17.75
CA THR A 113 -6.53 10.88 -16.57
C THR A 113 -5.10 10.39 -16.53
N VAL A 114 -4.16 11.31 -16.52
CA VAL A 114 -2.73 11.01 -16.39
C VAL A 114 -2.28 11.41 -14.99
N THR A 115 -1.64 10.48 -14.32
CA THR A 115 -1.13 10.63 -12.96
C THR A 115 0.37 10.37 -12.96
N ILE A 116 1.14 11.29 -12.40
CA ILE A 116 2.60 11.22 -12.31
C ILE A 116 2.96 11.22 -10.84
N THR A 117 3.84 10.31 -10.44
CA THR A 117 4.28 10.15 -9.05
C THR A 117 5.79 10.29 -8.98
N TRP A 118 6.28 11.24 -8.15
CA TRP A 118 7.69 11.55 -8.04
C TRP A 118 8.10 12.02 -6.64
N GLY A 119 9.37 11.88 -6.29
CA GLY A 119 9.88 12.25 -4.96
C GLY A 119 10.10 13.75 -4.73
N ASN A 120 10.16 14.56 -5.77
CA ASN A 120 10.43 16.00 -5.70
C ASN A 120 9.30 16.79 -6.37
N ARG A 121 8.85 17.85 -5.71
CA ARG A 121 7.72 18.66 -6.18
C ARG A 121 8.03 19.42 -7.47
N ASP A 122 9.22 20.01 -7.58
CA ASP A 122 9.58 20.83 -8.75
C ASP A 122 9.82 19.92 -9.97
N GLU A 123 10.38 18.74 -9.74
CA GLU A 123 10.58 17.73 -10.78
C GLU A 123 9.26 17.13 -11.25
N VAL A 124 8.30 16.82 -10.35
CA VAL A 124 6.97 16.35 -10.77
C VAL A 124 6.23 17.38 -11.60
N GLN A 125 6.42 18.68 -11.31
CA GLN A 125 5.85 19.75 -12.11
C GLN A 125 6.46 19.77 -13.51
N ALA A 126 7.78 19.75 -13.61
CA ALA A 126 8.47 19.73 -14.90
C ALA A 126 8.09 18.51 -15.75
N ILE A 127 7.99 17.32 -15.12
CA ILE A 127 7.55 16.10 -15.79
C ILE A 127 6.10 16.26 -16.27
N ALA A 128 5.21 16.82 -15.44
CA ALA A 128 3.80 17.00 -15.78
C ALA A 128 3.60 17.96 -16.94
N GLU A 129 4.33 19.08 -16.97
CA GLU A 129 4.31 20.04 -18.08
C GLU A 129 4.85 19.40 -19.37
N ALA A 130 5.93 18.62 -19.29
CA ALA A 130 6.47 17.89 -20.42
C ALA A 130 5.50 16.84 -20.96
N VAL A 131 4.82 16.11 -20.07
CA VAL A 131 3.77 15.13 -20.44
C VAL A 131 2.59 15.83 -21.11
N ALA A 132 2.13 16.96 -20.55
CA ALA A 132 1.01 17.70 -21.14
C ALA A 132 1.34 18.14 -22.58
N ALA A 133 2.53 18.73 -22.77
CA ALA A 133 2.97 19.18 -24.09
C ALA A 133 3.16 18.03 -25.08
N GLU A 134 3.63 16.85 -24.62
CA GLU A 134 3.79 15.68 -25.49
C GLU A 134 2.44 15.07 -25.87
N VAL A 135 1.50 14.98 -24.91
CA VAL A 135 0.14 14.42 -25.18
C VAL A 135 -0.65 15.29 -26.15
N GLU A 136 -0.54 16.61 -26.06
CA GLU A 136 -1.21 17.50 -27.01
C GLU A 136 -0.68 17.34 -28.46
N ASN A 137 0.57 16.90 -28.61
CA ASN A 137 1.22 16.72 -29.92
C ASN A 137 1.21 15.26 -30.42
N VAL A 138 0.69 14.31 -29.65
CA VAL A 138 0.79 12.86 -29.86
C VAL A 138 0.02 12.35 -31.09
N GLY A 139 -0.89 13.15 -31.66
CA GLY A 139 -1.84 12.70 -32.68
C GLY A 139 -1.25 11.94 -33.89
N THR A 140 -0.03 12.24 -34.31
CA THR A 140 0.58 11.65 -35.53
C THR A 140 1.80 10.80 -35.30
N ASP A 141 2.54 11.02 -34.21
CA ASP A 141 3.84 10.39 -33.99
C ASP A 141 3.73 8.91 -33.56
N TYR A 142 2.71 8.59 -32.76
CA TYR A 142 2.50 7.22 -32.27
C TYR A 142 1.49 6.44 -33.12
N PHE A 143 0.65 7.11 -33.89
CA PHE A 143 -0.41 6.51 -34.71
C PHE A 143 -0.33 6.99 -36.16
N PRO A 144 0.67 6.52 -36.95
CA PRO A 144 0.83 6.93 -38.34
C PRO A 144 -0.42 6.68 -39.20
N GLN A 145 -1.24 5.68 -38.83
CA GLN A 145 -2.53 5.38 -39.48
C GLN A 145 -3.58 6.48 -39.30
N LEU A 146 -3.38 7.39 -38.33
CA LEU A 146 -4.21 8.57 -38.13
C LEU A 146 -3.71 9.80 -38.88
N ALA A 147 -2.65 9.66 -39.70
CA ALA A 147 -2.19 10.71 -40.56
C ALA A 147 -3.29 11.12 -41.53
N GLY A 148 -3.87 12.31 -41.33
CA GLY A 148 -5.03 12.81 -42.05
C GLY A 148 -6.38 12.76 -41.31
N VAL A 149 -6.36 12.27 -40.06
CA VAL A 149 -7.46 12.38 -39.12
C VAL A 149 -7.06 13.38 -38.06
N ASP A 150 -7.83 14.46 -37.88
CA ASP A 150 -7.58 15.45 -36.80
C ASP A 150 -7.93 14.83 -35.44
N ALA A 151 -7.02 13.98 -34.95
CA ALA A 151 -7.08 13.45 -33.61
C ALA A 151 -6.39 14.42 -32.64
N ARG A 152 -7.11 14.86 -31.61
CA ARG A 152 -6.62 15.83 -30.63
C ARG A 152 -6.83 15.34 -29.20
N ALA A 153 -5.82 15.53 -28.37
CA ALA A 153 -5.93 15.46 -26.93
C ALA A 153 -5.95 16.90 -26.39
N VAL A 154 -7.05 17.30 -25.78
CA VAL A 154 -7.22 18.64 -25.22
C VAL A 154 -7.12 18.57 -23.72
N LEU A 155 -6.21 19.34 -23.12
CA LEU A 155 -6.09 19.43 -21.66
C LEU A 155 -7.34 20.10 -21.08
N ILE A 156 -8.10 19.36 -20.26
CA ILE A 156 -9.28 19.86 -19.55
C ILE A 156 -8.88 20.46 -18.22
N ASP A 157 -8.11 19.71 -17.47
CA ASP A 157 -7.58 20.16 -16.17
C ASP A 157 -6.06 20.08 -16.20
N GLY A 158 -5.41 21.19 -15.88
CA GLY A 158 -3.96 21.29 -15.74
C GLY A 158 -3.42 20.45 -14.59
N PRO A 159 -2.08 20.30 -14.51
CA PRO A 159 -1.46 19.47 -13.50
C PRO A 159 -1.75 20.01 -12.08
N GLY A 160 -2.65 19.35 -11.38
CA GLY A 160 -2.88 19.57 -9.96
C GLY A 160 -1.84 18.78 -9.15
N ILE A 161 -0.91 19.48 -8.48
CA ILE A 161 0.15 18.84 -7.70
C ILE A 161 -0.28 18.76 -6.24
N GLY A 162 -0.32 17.54 -5.73
CA GLY A 162 -0.61 17.22 -4.33
C GLY A 162 0.49 16.40 -3.69
N GLU A 163 0.60 16.48 -2.37
CA GLU A 163 1.43 15.59 -1.56
C GLU A 163 0.65 14.30 -1.29
N VAL A 164 1.26 13.17 -1.59
CA VAL A 164 0.68 11.85 -1.31
C VAL A 164 1.14 11.41 0.06
N GLY A 165 0.21 11.39 1.00
CA GLY A 165 0.49 10.86 2.33
C GLY A 165 0.74 9.35 2.31
N PRO A 166 1.29 8.79 3.41
CA PRO A 166 1.58 7.38 3.52
C PRO A 166 0.34 6.53 3.25
N GLY A 167 0.51 5.51 2.42
CA GLY A 167 -0.55 4.60 2.01
C GLY A 167 -1.15 3.83 3.18
N LEU A 168 -2.30 3.21 2.98
CA LEU A 168 -2.91 2.31 3.97
C LEU A 168 -1.95 1.17 4.37
N ARG A 169 -1.14 0.69 3.43
CA ARG A 169 -0.13 -0.35 3.68
C ARG A 169 0.89 0.11 4.72
N ASP A 170 1.42 1.32 4.57
CA ASP A 170 2.44 1.86 5.48
C ASP A 170 1.88 2.10 6.88
N ARG A 171 0.60 2.53 6.95
CA ARG A 171 -0.10 2.75 8.23
C ARG A 171 -0.43 1.44 8.96
N LEU A 172 -0.69 0.36 8.22
CA LEU A 172 -1.08 -0.93 8.76
C LEU A 172 0.11 -1.87 8.99
N ASP A 173 1.30 -1.58 8.46
CA ASP A 173 2.46 -2.46 8.57
C ASP A 173 2.83 -2.73 10.03
N LEU A 174 2.98 -1.71 10.85
CA LEU A 174 3.30 -1.85 12.27
C LEU A 174 2.21 -2.61 13.05
N PRO A 175 0.91 -2.24 13.00
CA PRO A 175 -0.12 -2.97 13.72
C PRO A 175 -0.25 -4.43 13.28
N ILE A 176 -0.07 -4.74 11.99
CA ILE A 176 -0.12 -6.13 11.50
C ILE A 176 1.06 -6.93 12.05
N ARG A 177 2.28 -6.39 12.04
CA ARG A 177 3.46 -7.07 12.63
C ARG A 177 3.27 -7.36 14.11
N LEU A 178 2.74 -6.40 14.87
CA LEU A 178 2.47 -6.59 16.30
C LEU A 178 1.36 -7.62 16.55
N LEU A 179 0.32 -7.64 15.73
CA LEU A 179 -0.74 -8.64 15.82
C LEU A 179 -0.21 -10.05 15.57
N ILE A 180 0.61 -10.22 14.55
CA ILE A 180 1.25 -11.52 14.25
C ILE A 180 2.16 -11.95 15.41
N ALA A 181 2.97 -11.04 15.95
CA ALA A 181 3.83 -11.33 17.08
C ALA A 181 3.03 -11.71 18.34
N LEU A 182 1.90 -11.05 18.59
CA LEU A 182 1.00 -11.36 19.69
C LEU A 182 0.42 -12.77 19.55
N VAL A 183 -0.12 -13.11 18.37
CA VAL A 183 -0.68 -14.43 18.10
C VAL A 183 0.39 -15.52 18.24
N ALA A 184 1.57 -15.30 17.66
CA ALA A 184 2.69 -16.22 17.76
C ALA A 184 3.18 -16.36 19.23
N GLY A 185 3.20 -15.28 20.00
CA GLY A 185 3.55 -15.29 21.42
C GLY A 185 2.56 -16.09 22.26
N ILE A 186 1.27 -15.94 21.99
CA ILE A 186 0.22 -16.74 22.64
C ILE A 186 0.37 -18.21 22.27
N ALA A 187 0.54 -18.55 20.99
CA ALA A 187 0.75 -19.92 20.54
C ALA A 187 1.98 -20.54 21.19
N LEU A 188 3.08 -19.81 21.31
CA LEU A 188 4.31 -20.25 21.97
C LEU A 188 4.10 -20.47 23.47
N ALA A 189 3.31 -19.62 24.13
CA ALA A 189 2.98 -19.78 25.54
C ALA A 189 2.18 -21.06 25.81
N PHE A 190 1.24 -21.39 24.93
CA PHE A 190 0.50 -22.67 25.01
C PHE A 190 1.39 -23.86 24.69
N LEU A 191 2.22 -23.79 23.67
CA LEU A 191 3.15 -24.85 23.30
C LEU A 191 4.12 -25.15 24.45
N TRP A 192 4.65 -24.09 25.07
CA TRP A 192 5.53 -24.25 26.22
C TRP A 192 4.83 -24.83 27.45
N ASP A 193 3.57 -24.45 27.68
CA ASP A 193 2.77 -25.02 28.78
C ASP A 193 2.44 -26.50 28.53
N TYR A 194 2.17 -26.88 27.27
CA TYR A 194 1.96 -28.25 26.83
C TYR A 194 3.20 -29.14 26.99
N LEU A 195 4.40 -28.58 26.78
CA LEU A 195 5.68 -29.30 26.94
C LEU A 195 6.20 -29.31 28.38
N ASP A 196 5.55 -28.55 29.30
CA ASP A 196 5.97 -28.44 30.69
C ASP A 196 5.24 -29.47 31.58
N ASP A 197 5.72 -30.69 31.59
CA ASP A 197 5.20 -31.81 32.40
C ASP A 197 5.40 -31.63 33.91
N SER A 198 5.82 -30.47 34.39
CA SER A 198 6.08 -30.28 35.81
C SER A 198 4.78 -30.13 36.63
N LEU A 199 4.56 -31.07 37.51
CA LEU A 199 3.50 -31.05 38.53
C LEU A 199 3.81 -29.95 39.57
N ARG A 200 3.01 -28.90 39.61
CA ARG A 200 3.28 -27.73 40.47
C ARG A 200 2.14 -27.38 41.42
N SER A 201 1.03 -28.04 41.31
CA SER A 201 -0.08 -27.81 42.22
C SER A 201 -0.52 -29.12 42.90
N ARG A 202 -0.96 -28.99 44.14
CA ARG A 202 -1.54 -30.10 44.91
C ARG A 202 -2.68 -30.78 44.14
N ALA A 203 -3.52 -30.00 43.50
CA ALA A 203 -4.65 -30.55 42.74
C ALA A 203 -4.22 -31.41 41.54
N GLU A 204 -3.06 -31.12 40.93
CA GLU A 204 -2.51 -31.92 39.84
C GLU A 204 -1.98 -33.26 40.33
N VAL A 205 -1.35 -33.31 41.53
CA VAL A 205 -0.85 -34.53 42.15
C VAL A 205 -2.04 -35.43 42.61
N GLU A 206 -3.06 -34.80 43.22
CA GLU A 206 -4.28 -35.52 43.63
C GLU A 206 -5.05 -36.09 42.45
N ALA A 207 -5.07 -35.39 41.29
CA ALA A 207 -5.74 -35.88 40.07
C ALA A 207 -5.07 -37.13 39.46
N LEU A 208 -3.78 -37.36 39.77
CA LEU A 208 -3.03 -38.55 39.36
C LEU A 208 -3.27 -39.75 40.31
N GLY A 209 -4.09 -39.59 41.35
CA GLY A 209 -4.41 -40.65 42.30
C GLY A 209 -3.25 -41.01 43.26
N VAL A 210 -2.23 -40.18 43.34
CA VAL A 210 -1.08 -40.39 44.24
C VAL A 210 -1.34 -39.73 45.60
N PRO A 211 -1.27 -40.46 46.73
CA PRO A 211 -1.48 -39.88 48.05
C PRO A 211 -0.39 -38.86 48.38
N LEU A 212 -0.79 -37.64 48.74
CA LEU A 212 0.13 -36.57 49.13
C LEU A 212 0.66 -36.86 50.52
N LEU A 213 1.97 -37.17 50.64
CA LEU A 213 2.59 -37.55 51.91
C LEU A 213 3.02 -36.34 52.74
N ALA A 214 3.44 -35.26 52.11
CA ALA A 214 3.81 -34.03 52.77
C ALA A 214 3.85 -32.85 51.78
N GLU A 215 3.59 -31.64 52.26
CA GLU A 215 3.74 -30.39 51.52
C GLU A 215 4.77 -29.51 52.24
N ILE A 216 5.79 -29.07 51.51
CA ILE A 216 6.78 -28.13 52.05
C ILE A 216 6.28 -26.71 51.85
N PRO A 217 5.83 -26.01 52.90
CA PRO A 217 5.31 -24.64 52.74
C PRO A 217 6.42 -23.69 52.26
N ARG A 218 6.10 -22.88 51.26
CA ARG A 218 7.01 -21.82 50.86
C ARG A 218 7.21 -20.87 52.04
N GLN A 219 8.44 -20.75 52.53
CA GLN A 219 8.77 -19.70 53.48
C GLN A 219 8.53 -18.35 52.88
N SER A 220 7.45 -17.68 53.28
CA SER A 220 7.27 -16.25 53.03
C SER A 220 8.37 -15.51 53.79
N GLY A 221 9.31 -14.91 53.07
CA GLY A 221 10.39 -14.13 53.68
C GLY A 221 9.81 -12.99 54.51
N ARG A 222 9.64 -13.25 55.79
CA ARG A 222 9.25 -12.26 56.81
C ARG A 222 10.39 -11.26 56.92
N ARG A 223 10.26 -10.11 56.27
CA ARG A 223 11.14 -8.96 56.53
C ARG A 223 11.15 -8.69 58.00
N ARG A 224 12.25 -9.05 58.65
CA ARG A 224 12.53 -8.61 60.04
C ARG A 224 12.61 -7.09 60.02
N SER A 225 11.55 -6.43 60.44
CA SER A 225 11.56 -5.06 60.87
C SER A 225 12.47 -4.96 62.07
N GLY A 226 13.68 -4.55 61.86
CA GLY A 226 14.63 -4.21 62.92
C GLY A 226 14.16 -2.98 63.67
N ARG A 227 13.55 -3.18 64.77
CA ARG A 227 13.28 -2.16 65.82
C ARG A 227 14.60 -1.82 66.45
N ARG A 228 15.20 -0.67 66.12
CA ARG A 228 16.21 -0.02 66.91
C ARG A 228 15.51 0.89 67.90
N GLY A 229 15.70 0.59 69.23
CA GLY A 229 15.49 1.52 70.30
C GLY A 229 16.68 2.46 70.42
#